data_6be21779c99875248716da73d45e1482
#
_entry.id   6be21779c99875248716da73d45e1482
#
_cell.length_a   1.000
_cell.length_b   1.000
_cell.length_c   1.000
_cell.angle_alpha   90.00
_cell.angle_beta   90.00
_cell.angle_gamma   90.00
#
_symmetry.space_group_name_H-M   'P 1'
#
loop_
_entity.id
_entity.type
_entity.pdbx_description
1 polymer ?
#
loop_
_entity_poly.entity_id
_entity_poly.type
_entity_poly.pdbx_seq_one_letter_code
_entity_poly.pdbx_strand_id
1 'polypeptide(L)'
;MSFISNNLASINPFKPKFKAKANSGETELGLFYANDMHGDVNRLSKFKTAHDKFLRANENTNHMTLAAGDCLFGADKQRNSLMVKLFNLMGLDALALGNHEFAGGSKNLSESLEKSKFKSVSANIDVAEDSPLKKNIKNKKLVKSAVFMKGGHKFAVIGASPFDSYISTKDKSVKVKDLDETVKAINEETKELESKGINKIILLSHLGYEQGDLDVARRTEGVDIIVGGHSHTVIDGVNSKEPANKKDFHKLNLLRSKRNEPVIITQAGGMNDYVGYLNVVFDEKGILKTNKLENKLIDLNNFNDSKVADKLMNEELGEKIKVAGVKGVYKPKNTYIERHEDNPLANAFADAMLARGKKYGADISLYHAASVRGSAVGEITNYDVKYSMLPFDNDIQVIDVSEKDLVQVLKNTAGSLLTSNKDAQILRTSGMKYSVRNDKEYFLNGGKDPIESVTIGDRKIDVKNPDENKKVRVILNSYLFSMPRTKGVLAKYKDSAVDAGREQEIFLDYLKDHNEIDCTKKEQRVKTSAHYSSWNEVSTARKEVMSALNLK
;
A
#
# COMPACT_ATOMS: atom_id res chain seq x y z
N MET A 1 7.34 15.88 45.49
CA MET A 1 8.08 15.50 44.28
C MET A 1 7.48 16.27 43.13
N SER A 2 8.20 17.26 42.63
CA SER A 2 7.74 18.24 41.67
C SER A 2 7.59 17.60 40.28
N PHE A 3 6.39 17.72 39.69
CA PHE A 3 6.17 17.44 38.28
C PHE A 3 6.90 18.51 37.45
N ILE A 4 8.01 18.15 36.84
CA ILE A 4 8.62 18.92 35.78
C ILE A 4 7.73 18.73 34.57
N SER A 5 6.83 19.68 34.32
CA SER A 5 6.15 19.80 33.05
C SER A 5 7.19 20.19 32.00
N ASN A 6 7.66 19.23 31.22
CA ASN A 6 8.42 19.52 30.01
C ASN A 6 7.53 20.28 29.03
N ASN A 7 7.57 21.59 29.08
CA ASN A 7 7.15 22.49 28.02
C ASN A 7 8.14 22.35 26.84
N LEU A 8 8.11 21.24 26.15
CA LEU A 8 8.53 21.17 24.75
C LEU A 8 7.44 21.90 23.96
N ALA A 9 7.55 23.23 23.86
CA ALA A 9 6.88 23.96 22.79
C ALA A 9 7.26 23.24 21.49
N SER A 10 6.30 22.50 20.93
CA SER A 10 6.55 21.61 19.81
C SER A 10 7.04 22.45 18.64
N ILE A 11 8.35 22.37 18.37
CA ILE A 11 8.95 22.98 17.17
C ILE A 11 8.15 22.44 15.98
N ASN A 12 7.53 23.34 15.21
CA ASN A 12 6.78 22.92 14.03
C ASN A 12 7.75 22.20 13.08
N PRO A 13 7.53 20.89 12.79
CA PRO A 13 8.50 20.09 12.02
C PRO A 13 8.67 20.57 10.58
N PHE A 14 7.74 21.37 10.06
CA PHE A 14 7.73 21.90 8.70
C PHE A 14 8.39 23.29 8.59
N LYS A 15 9.00 23.81 9.66
CA LYS A 15 9.68 25.09 9.58
C LYS A 15 10.89 24.98 8.66
N PRO A 16 11.00 25.83 7.61
CA PRO A 16 12.14 25.80 6.69
C PRO A 16 13.46 26.00 7.41
N LYS A 17 14.40 25.09 7.20
CA LYS A 17 15.76 25.18 7.75
C LYS A 17 16.64 26.12 6.91
N PHE A 18 16.42 26.08 5.61
CA PHE A 18 17.17 26.87 4.65
C PHE A 18 16.22 27.87 3.96
N LYS A 19 16.76 29.06 3.71
CA LYS A 19 16.06 30.13 2.98
C LYS A 19 16.91 30.61 1.82
N ALA A 20 16.25 31.12 0.78
CA ALA A 20 16.93 31.89 -0.26
C ALA A 20 17.61 33.10 0.34
N LYS A 21 18.80 33.41 -0.13
CA LYS A 21 19.51 34.60 0.27
C LYS A 21 18.90 35.81 -0.47
N ALA A 22 18.55 36.85 0.28
CA ALA A 22 18.00 38.06 -0.31
C ALA A 22 18.91 38.63 -1.41
N ASN A 23 18.32 39.06 -2.53
CA ASN A 23 19.00 39.65 -3.68
C ASN A 23 20.12 38.79 -4.33
N SER A 24 20.07 37.45 -4.16
CA SER A 24 21.09 36.55 -4.72
C SER A 24 20.62 35.75 -5.94
N GLY A 25 19.40 35.99 -6.42
CA GLY A 25 18.80 35.14 -7.46
C GLY A 25 18.42 33.73 -7.00
N GLU A 26 18.70 33.38 -5.74
CA GLU A 26 18.31 32.07 -5.17
C GLU A 26 16.79 31.94 -5.04
N THR A 27 16.30 30.73 -5.20
CA THR A 27 14.87 30.39 -5.04
C THR A 27 14.72 29.26 -4.03
N GLU A 28 13.94 29.45 -2.98
CA GLU A 28 13.60 28.36 -2.04
C GLU A 28 12.28 27.69 -2.43
N LEU A 29 12.15 26.41 -2.07
CA LEU A 29 10.93 25.64 -2.24
C LEU A 29 10.75 24.67 -1.07
N GLY A 30 9.57 24.70 -0.44
CA GLY A 30 9.10 23.71 0.51
C GLY A 30 8.09 22.77 -0.15
N LEU A 31 8.30 21.46 -0.07
CA LEU A 31 7.37 20.45 -0.54
C LEU A 31 6.74 19.72 0.63
N PHE A 32 5.41 19.61 0.63
CA PHE A 32 4.66 18.62 1.38
C PHE A 32 4.25 17.53 0.40
N TYR A 33 4.59 16.28 0.69
CA TYR A 33 4.28 15.20 -0.23
C TYR A 33 3.80 13.92 0.48
N ALA A 34 2.99 13.14 -0.24
CA ALA A 34 2.53 11.82 0.15
C ALA A 34 2.57 10.89 -1.06
N ASN A 35 2.57 9.59 -0.82
CA ASN A 35 2.49 8.53 -1.82
C ASN A 35 1.87 7.28 -1.21
N ASP A 36 1.37 6.36 -2.05
CA ASP A 36 0.91 5.03 -1.64
C ASP A 36 -0.06 5.03 -0.45
N MET A 37 -1.02 5.94 -0.48
CA MET A 37 -2.05 6.06 0.57
C MET A 37 -3.06 4.92 0.48
N HIS A 38 -3.25 4.32 -0.70
CA HIS A 38 -4.15 3.19 -0.97
C HIS A 38 -5.57 3.37 -0.44
N GLY A 39 -6.05 4.60 -0.39
CA GLY A 39 -7.36 4.93 0.15
C GLY A 39 -7.51 4.62 1.65
N ASP A 40 -6.42 4.50 2.40
CA ASP A 40 -6.47 4.39 3.85
C ASP A 40 -7.04 5.67 4.46
N VAL A 41 -8.24 5.55 5.04
CA VAL A 41 -8.97 6.69 5.59
C VAL A 41 -8.64 6.98 7.06
N ASN A 42 -8.00 6.05 7.75
CA ASN A 42 -7.86 6.13 9.21
C ASN A 42 -7.00 7.29 9.71
N ARG A 43 -6.04 7.75 8.88
CA ARG A 43 -5.14 8.84 9.24
C ARG A 43 -5.37 10.12 8.45
N LEU A 44 -6.42 10.19 7.61
CA LEU A 44 -6.70 11.38 6.79
C LEU A 44 -6.93 12.63 7.63
N SER A 45 -7.53 12.48 8.81
CA SER A 45 -7.73 13.58 9.74
C SER A 45 -6.41 14.16 10.25
N LYS A 46 -5.47 13.31 10.64
CA LYS A 46 -4.11 13.70 11.04
C LYS A 46 -3.29 14.25 9.88
N PHE A 47 -3.45 13.65 8.70
CA PHE A 47 -2.84 14.12 7.45
C PHE A 47 -3.23 15.56 7.14
N LYS A 48 -4.52 15.89 7.27
CA LYS A 48 -5.02 17.26 7.11
C LYS A 48 -4.41 18.22 8.15
N THR A 49 -4.31 17.81 9.41
CA THR A 49 -3.68 18.63 10.47
C THR A 49 -2.19 18.87 10.19
N ALA A 50 -1.47 17.85 9.74
CA ALA A 50 -0.07 17.97 9.34
C ALA A 50 0.09 18.99 8.19
N HIS A 51 -0.77 18.90 7.18
CA HIS A 51 -0.79 19.85 6.06
C HIS A 51 -1.08 21.29 6.51
N ASP A 52 -2.03 21.51 7.41
CA ASP A 52 -2.33 22.85 7.93
C ASP A 52 -1.13 23.46 8.69
N LYS A 53 -0.39 22.62 9.43
CA LYS A 53 0.84 23.06 10.09
C LYS A 53 1.95 23.38 9.07
N PHE A 54 2.03 22.60 7.97
CA PHE A 54 2.95 22.88 6.87
C PHE A 54 2.65 24.23 6.23
N LEU A 55 1.39 24.51 5.86
CA LEU A 55 1.01 25.77 5.24
C LEU A 55 1.36 26.96 6.13
N ARG A 56 1.02 26.89 7.44
CA ARG A 56 1.38 27.97 8.38
C ARG A 56 2.87 28.21 8.52
N ALA A 57 3.68 27.13 8.48
CA ALA A 57 5.12 27.25 8.58
C ALA A 57 5.78 27.83 7.31
N ASN A 58 5.11 27.69 6.17
CA ASN A 58 5.62 28.05 4.84
C ASN A 58 4.81 29.18 4.17
N GLU A 59 3.98 29.91 4.92
CA GLU A 59 3.11 30.98 4.36
C GLU A 59 3.85 32.08 3.59
N ASN A 60 5.11 32.36 3.98
CA ASN A 60 5.97 33.35 3.35
C ASN A 60 7.07 32.74 2.48
N THR A 61 6.94 31.47 2.07
CA THR A 61 7.90 30.75 1.23
C THR A 61 7.20 30.14 0.01
N ASN A 62 7.97 29.85 -1.04
CA ASN A 62 7.41 29.07 -2.14
C ASN A 62 7.14 27.65 -1.62
N HIS A 63 5.92 27.19 -1.79
CA HIS A 63 5.56 25.83 -1.36
C HIS A 63 4.61 25.14 -2.32
N MET A 64 4.67 23.79 -2.34
CA MET A 64 3.78 22.94 -3.11
C MET A 64 3.34 21.73 -2.28
N THR A 65 2.15 21.23 -2.61
CA THR A 65 1.59 19.99 -2.06
C THR A 65 1.47 18.97 -3.18
N LEU A 66 2.12 17.83 -3.07
CA LEU A 66 2.25 16.83 -4.13
C LEU A 66 1.85 15.43 -3.64
N ALA A 67 1.32 14.61 -4.56
CA ALA A 67 1.00 13.21 -4.29
C ALA A 67 1.56 12.31 -5.39
N ALA A 68 2.45 11.36 -5.02
CA ALA A 68 3.20 10.55 -5.97
C ALA A 68 2.53 9.20 -6.30
N GLY A 69 1.20 9.20 -6.48
CA GLY A 69 0.41 8.06 -6.94
C GLY A 69 -0.04 7.10 -5.85
N ASP A 70 -0.90 6.16 -6.25
CA ASP A 70 -1.58 5.19 -5.38
C ASP A 70 -2.29 5.82 -4.19
N CYS A 71 -2.89 6.98 -4.42
CA CYS A 71 -3.67 7.73 -3.44
C CYS A 71 -5.16 7.43 -3.53
N LEU A 72 -5.64 6.99 -4.70
CA LEU A 72 -7.01 6.51 -4.89
C LEU A 72 -7.09 5.00 -4.66
N PHE A 73 -8.30 4.49 -4.50
CA PHE A 73 -8.54 3.06 -4.27
C PHE A 73 -9.44 2.47 -5.36
N GLY A 74 -8.92 2.46 -6.57
CA GLY A 74 -9.45 1.73 -7.71
C GLY A 74 -10.95 1.83 -7.92
N ALA A 75 -11.67 0.75 -7.63
CA ALA A 75 -13.10 0.65 -7.86
C ALA A 75 -13.98 1.29 -6.77
N ASP A 76 -13.43 1.63 -5.61
CA ASP A 76 -14.21 2.22 -4.51
C ASP A 76 -14.49 3.72 -4.76
N LYS A 77 -15.66 3.98 -5.34
CA LYS A 77 -16.08 5.34 -5.70
C LYS A 77 -16.26 6.26 -4.50
N GLN A 78 -16.65 5.73 -3.32
CA GLN A 78 -16.83 6.54 -2.11
C GLN A 78 -15.48 7.02 -1.56
N ARG A 79 -14.52 6.11 -1.39
CA ARG A 79 -13.16 6.49 -0.98
C ARG A 79 -12.50 7.42 -1.97
N ASN A 80 -12.64 7.17 -3.28
CA ASN A 80 -12.10 8.05 -4.31
C ASN A 80 -12.72 9.45 -4.25
N SER A 81 -14.05 9.55 -4.02
CA SER A 81 -14.73 10.83 -3.81
C SER A 81 -14.16 11.57 -2.60
N LEU A 82 -14.02 10.88 -1.47
CA LEU A 82 -13.41 11.45 -0.26
C LEU A 82 -12.00 11.95 -0.52
N MET A 83 -11.14 11.14 -1.14
CA MET A 83 -9.74 11.52 -1.42
C MET A 83 -9.67 12.74 -2.33
N VAL A 84 -10.45 12.78 -3.41
CA VAL A 84 -10.49 13.96 -4.31
C VAL A 84 -10.98 15.20 -3.58
N LYS A 85 -12.02 15.10 -2.74
CA LYS A 85 -12.53 16.22 -1.95
C LYS A 85 -11.51 16.70 -0.93
N LEU A 86 -10.82 15.78 -0.25
CA LEU A 86 -9.76 16.13 0.72
C LEU A 86 -8.60 16.84 0.01
N PHE A 87 -8.12 16.31 -1.10
CA PHE A 87 -7.04 16.93 -1.88
C PHE A 87 -7.44 18.30 -2.42
N ASN A 88 -8.70 18.46 -2.88
CA ASN A 88 -9.24 19.75 -3.28
C ASN A 88 -9.26 20.75 -2.11
N LEU A 89 -9.66 20.30 -0.91
CA LEU A 89 -9.68 21.11 0.32
C LEU A 89 -8.27 21.51 0.77
N MET A 90 -7.29 20.62 0.55
CA MET A 90 -5.88 20.89 0.87
C MET A 90 -5.18 21.76 -0.17
N GLY A 91 -5.76 21.95 -1.35
CA GLY A 91 -5.11 22.67 -2.43
C GLY A 91 -3.93 21.90 -3.02
N LEU A 92 -4.09 20.57 -3.20
CA LEU A 92 -3.09 19.74 -3.89
C LEU A 92 -2.73 20.37 -5.24
N ASP A 93 -1.45 20.50 -5.55
CA ASP A 93 -0.97 21.01 -6.83
C ASP A 93 -1.02 19.92 -7.92
N ALA A 94 -0.40 18.77 -7.65
CA ALA A 94 -0.33 17.66 -8.61
C ALA A 94 -0.40 16.27 -7.97
N LEU A 95 -1.00 15.33 -8.73
CA LEU A 95 -1.05 13.88 -8.44
C LEU A 95 -0.42 13.11 -9.60
N ALA A 96 0.59 12.27 -9.36
CA ALA A 96 1.00 11.26 -10.33
C ALA A 96 0.00 10.10 -10.36
N LEU A 97 -0.11 9.40 -11.49
CA LEU A 97 -0.94 8.22 -11.60
C LEU A 97 -0.12 6.96 -11.28
N GLY A 98 -0.45 6.28 -10.18
CA GLY A 98 0.04 4.97 -9.84
C GLY A 98 -0.84 3.86 -10.44
N ASN A 99 -0.55 2.59 -10.12
CA ASN A 99 -1.32 1.46 -10.65
C ASN A 99 -2.70 1.34 -9.98
N HIS A 100 -2.85 1.77 -8.73
CA HIS A 100 -4.15 1.71 -8.05
C HIS A 100 -5.15 2.76 -8.56
N GLU A 101 -4.72 3.88 -9.12
CA GLU A 101 -5.61 4.81 -9.83
C GLU A 101 -6.35 4.11 -10.98
N PHE A 102 -5.72 3.14 -11.65
CA PHE A 102 -6.32 2.38 -12.75
C PHE A 102 -7.07 1.11 -12.32
N ALA A 103 -7.04 0.73 -11.04
CA ALA A 103 -7.63 -0.54 -10.58
C ALA A 103 -9.15 -0.64 -10.81
N GLY A 104 -9.85 0.50 -10.91
CA GLY A 104 -11.28 0.58 -11.28
C GLY A 104 -11.53 0.83 -12.77
N GLY A 105 -10.48 0.84 -13.61
CA GLY A 105 -10.53 1.15 -15.03
C GLY A 105 -10.62 2.65 -15.33
N SER A 106 -10.35 3.00 -16.60
CA SER A 106 -10.33 4.40 -17.08
C SER A 106 -11.60 5.18 -16.81
N LYS A 107 -12.77 4.53 -16.78
CA LYS A 107 -14.04 5.21 -16.50
C LYS A 107 -14.08 5.77 -15.08
N ASN A 108 -13.75 4.94 -14.08
CA ASN A 108 -13.75 5.37 -12.68
C ASN A 108 -12.68 6.42 -12.41
N LEU A 109 -11.50 6.27 -13.00
CA LEU A 109 -10.44 7.28 -12.93
C LEU A 109 -10.90 8.59 -13.56
N SER A 110 -11.44 8.56 -14.77
CA SER A 110 -11.94 9.76 -15.46
C SER A 110 -12.98 10.52 -14.63
N GLU A 111 -13.96 9.81 -14.03
CA GLU A 111 -14.98 10.40 -13.16
C GLU A 111 -14.35 11.09 -11.92
N SER A 112 -13.28 10.52 -11.36
CA SER A 112 -12.54 11.10 -10.22
C SER A 112 -11.78 12.36 -10.64
N LEU A 113 -11.06 12.31 -11.77
CA LEU A 113 -10.27 13.42 -12.29
C LEU A 113 -11.15 14.63 -12.71
N GLU A 114 -12.35 14.40 -13.21
CA GLU A 114 -13.29 15.50 -13.53
C GLU A 114 -13.60 16.37 -12.31
N LYS A 115 -13.68 15.77 -11.13
CA LYS A 115 -13.98 16.44 -9.86
C LYS A 115 -12.75 17.08 -9.21
N SER A 116 -11.53 16.77 -9.68
CA SER A 116 -10.29 17.31 -9.12
C SER A 116 -10.12 18.80 -9.42
N LYS A 117 -9.54 19.54 -8.47
CA LYS A 117 -9.05 20.92 -8.69
C LYS A 117 -7.55 20.94 -9.00
N PHE A 118 -6.85 19.83 -8.73
CA PHE A 118 -5.43 19.60 -8.98
C PHE A 118 -5.18 19.05 -10.40
N LYS A 119 -3.92 19.03 -10.81
CA LYS A 119 -3.48 18.38 -12.04
C LYS A 119 -3.08 16.93 -11.78
N SER A 120 -3.54 16.01 -12.65
CA SER A 120 -2.96 14.67 -12.70
C SER A 120 -1.90 14.64 -13.78
N VAL A 121 -0.75 14.03 -13.47
CA VAL A 121 0.43 14.08 -14.36
C VAL A 121 0.93 12.67 -14.69
N SER A 122 1.20 12.41 -15.99
CA SER A 122 1.92 11.22 -16.47
C SER A 122 2.43 11.47 -17.90
N ALA A 123 3.74 11.44 -18.10
CA ALA A 123 4.38 11.65 -19.40
C ALA A 123 4.59 10.34 -20.18
N ASN A 124 4.48 9.19 -19.50
CA ASN A 124 4.83 7.88 -20.04
C ASN A 124 3.63 6.96 -20.30
N ILE A 125 2.43 7.51 -20.41
CA ILE A 125 1.24 6.76 -20.82
C ILE A 125 0.76 7.18 -22.21
N ASP A 126 0.35 6.19 -23.01
CA ASP A 126 -0.40 6.39 -24.24
C ASP A 126 -1.85 5.98 -23.99
N VAL A 127 -2.78 6.87 -24.32
CA VAL A 127 -4.22 6.68 -24.08
C VAL A 127 -4.93 6.54 -25.42
N ALA A 128 -5.68 5.44 -25.61
CA ALA A 128 -6.43 5.16 -26.83
C ALA A 128 -7.54 6.22 -27.07
N GLU A 129 -7.92 6.45 -28.33
CA GLU A 129 -8.88 7.50 -28.70
C GLU A 129 -10.28 7.28 -28.10
N ASP A 130 -10.69 6.03 -27.92
CA ASP A 130 -11.96 5.62 -27.33
C ASP A 130 -11.95 5.58 -25.79
N SER A 131 -10.80 5.85 -25.16
CA SER A 131 -10.68 5.85 -23.71
C SER A 131 -11.44 7.00 -23.05
N PRO A 132 -12.17 6.78 -21.96
CA PRO A 132 -12.78 7.84 -21.14
C PRO A 132 -11.79 8.92 -20.68
N LEU A 133 -10.51 8.60 -20.55
CA LEU A 133 -9.44 9.53 -20.14
C LEU A 133 -9.13 10.61 -21.20
N LYS A 134 -9.51 10.42 -22.47
CA LYS A 134 -9.34 11.46 -23.49
C LYS A 134 -10.04 12.77 -23.13
N LYS A 135 -11.20 12.69 -22.47
CA LYS A 135 -11.89 13.87 -21.93
C LYS A 135 -11.01 14.62 -20.92
N ASN A 136 -10.33 13.91 -20.02
CA ASN A 136 -9.47 14.52 -19.00
C ASN A 136 -8.22 15.15 -19.61
N ILE A 137 -7.68 14.57 -20.70
CA ILE A 137 -6.58 15.17 -21.47
C ILE A 137 -7.05 16.45 -22.15
N LYS A 138 -8.20 16.40 -22.84
CA LYS A 138 -8.78 17.58 -23.51
C LYS A 138 -9.05 18.73 -22.53
N ASN A 139 -9.56 18.42 -21.34
CA ASN A 139 -9.86 19.40 -20.29
C ASN A 139 -8.65 19.77 -19.44
N LYS A 140 -7.45 19.27 -19.79
CA LYS A 140 -6.18 19.53 -19.08
C LYS A 140 -6.23 19.15 -17.61
N LYS A 141 -7.02 18.13 -17.25
CA LYS A 141 -7.02 17.48 -15.93
C LYS A 141 -5.91 16.44 -15.84
N LEU A 142 -5.66 15.72 -16.93
CA LEU A 142 -4.55 14.80 -17.12
C LEU A 142 -3.61 15.38 -18.18
N VAL A 143 -2.35 15.58 -17.79
CA VAL A 143 -1.31 16.21 -18.64
C VAL A 143 0.02 15.48 -18.43
N LYS A 144 0.98 15.66 -19.37
CA LYS A 144 2.35 15.14 -19.18
C LYS A 144 3.08 15.87 -18.07
N SER A 145 2.96 17.20 -18.08
CA SER A 145 3.51 18.10 -17.06
C SER A 145 2.58 19.26 -16.79
N ALA A 146 2.78 19.91 -15.64
CA ALA A 146 2.08 21.12 -15.27
C ALA A 146 3.05 22.17 -14.71
N VAL A 147 2.81 23.45 -15.01
CA VAL A 147 3.62 24.57 -14.52
C VAL A 147 2.85 25.34 -13.46
N PHE A 148 3.51 25.61 -12.35
CA PHE A 148 2.96 26.33 -11.20
C PHE A 148 3.77 27.58 -10.92
N MET A 149 3.04 28.69 -10.70
CA MET A 149 3.63 29.96 -10.24
C MET A 149 3.56 30.03 -8.72
N LYS A 150 4.71 30.10 -8.05
CA LYS A 150 4.80 30.25 -6.60
C LYS A 150 5.78 31.39 -6.29
N GLY A 151 5.31 32.43 -5.59
CA GLY A 151 6.13 33.58 -5.21
C GLY A 151 6.88 34.26 -6.38
N GLY A 152 6.27 34.29 -7.56
CA GLY A 152 6.89 34.87 -8.77
C GLY A 152 7.83 33.93 -9.53
N HIS A 153 8.07 32.69 -9.04
CA HIS A 153 8.91 31.70 -9.69
C HIS A 153 8.08 30.58 -10.35
N LYS A 154 8.58 30.08 -11.49
CA LYS A 154 7.97 28.94 -12.21
C LYS A 154 8.59 27.64 -11.75
N PHE A 155 7.74 26.66 -11.39
CA PHE A 155 8.10 25.28 -11.09
C PHE A 155 7.31 24.36 -12.00
N ALA A 156 7.94 23.35 -12.58
CA ALA A 156 7.23 22.34 -13.36
C ALA A 156 7.17 21.02 -12.59
N VAL A 157 6.07 20.30 -12.78
CA VAL A 157 5.89 18.92 -12.28
C VAL A 157 5.60 18.04 -13.46
N ILE A 158 6.49 17.08 -13.75
CA ILE A 158 6.31 16.02 -14.74
C ILE A 158 5.83 14.77 -13.99
N GLY A 159 4.96 13.94 -14.59
CA GLY A 159 4.52 12.67 -13.99
C GLY A 159 5.12 11.45 -14.64
N ALA A 160 5.27 10.35 -13.89
CA ALA A 160 5.60 9.03 -14.43
C ALA A 160 4.81 7.94 -13.72
N SER A 161 4.12 7.08 -14.51
CA SER A 161 3.35 5.92 -14.03
C SER A 161 4.20 4.64 -14.07
N PRO A 162 3.90 3.61 -13.26
CA PRO A 162 4.73 2.42 -13.13
C PRO A 162 4.68 1.51 -14.37
N PHE A 163 5.74 0.77 -14.63
CA PHE A 163 5.88 -0.14 -15.79
C PHE A 163 5.13 -1.46 -15.62
N ASP A 164 4.44 -1.67 -14.51
CA ASP A 164 3.83 -2.96 -14.25
C ASP A 164 2.71 -3.29 -15.26
N SER A 165 2.54 -4.56 -15.54
CA SER A 165 1.49 -5.06 -16.43
C SER A 165 0.07 -4.91 -15.85
N TYR A 166 -0.04 -4.48 -14.59
CA TYR A 166 -1.32 -4.35 -13.90
C TYR A 166 -2.23 -3.33 -14.60
N ILE A 167 -1.69 -2.16 -14.97
CA ILE A 167 -2.44 -1.11 -15.66
C ILE A 167 -3.03 -1.65 -16.96
N SER A 168 -2.20 -2.20 -17.85
CA SER A 168 -2.63 -2.74 -19.15
C SER A 168 -3.53 -3.98 -19.03
N THR A 169 -3.44 -4.71 -17.92
CA THR A 169 -4.33 -5.84 -17.63
C THR A 169 -5.71 -5.36 -17.20
N LYS A 170 -5.78 -4.28 -16.41
CA LYS A 170 -7.03 -3.69 -15.92
C LYS A 170 -7.69 -2.80 -16.95
N ASP A 171 -6.90 -2.13 -17.78
CA ASP A 171 -7.40 -1.21 -18.78
C ASP A 171 -6.59 -1.27 -20.08
N LYS A 172 -7.15 -1.91 -21.09
CA LYS A 172 -6.51 -2.05 -22.42
C LYS A 172 -6.45 -0.75 -23.21
N SER A 173 -7.18 0.29 -22.77
CA SER A 173 -7.15 1.60 -23.42
C SER A 173 -5.97 2.47 -22.98
N VAL A 174 -5.13 1.97 -22.04
CA VAL A 174 -3.94 2.65 -21.54
C VAL A 174 -2.73 1.74 -21.70
N LYS A 175 -1.69 2.23 -22.36
CA LYS A 175 -0.38 1.59 -22.47
C LYS A 175 0.65 2.43 -21.72
N VAL A 176 1.44 1.81 -20.87
CA VAL A 176 2.57 2.46 -20.21
C VAL A 176 3.85 2.13 -20.99
N LYS A 177 4.67 3.16 -21.21
CA LYS A 177 5.98 3.06 -21.85
C LYS A 177 6.96 2.34 -20.93
N ASP A 178 7.90 1.60 -21.53
CA ASP A 178 9.00 0.98 -20.77
C ASP A 178 9.98 2.03 -20.20
N LEU A 179 11.04 1.57 -19.52
CA LEU A 179 11.99 2.46 -18.88
C LEU A 179 12.71 3.38 -19.87
N ASP A 180 13.14 2.85 -21.01
CA ASP A 180 13.89 3.61 -22.03
C ASP A 180 12.99 4.67 -22.69
N GLU A 181 11.78 4.28 -23.07
CA GLU A 181 10.77 5.18 -23.62
C GLU A 181 10.33 6.23 -22.58
N THR A 182 10.28 5.86 -21.29
CA THR A 182 9.95 6.78 -20.19
C THR A 182 11.04 7.81 -19.98
N VAL A 183 12.31 7.41 -19.92
CA VAL A 183 13.46 8.34 -19.84
C VAL A 183 13.45 9.31 -21.03
N LYS A 184 13.18 8.80 -22.24
CA LYS A 184 13.05 9.64 -23.43
C LYS A 184 11.92 10.64 -23.30
N ALA A 185 10.72 10.22 -22.88
CA ALA A 185 9.56 11.10 -22.72
C ALA A 185 9.80 12.19 -21.65
N ILE A 186 10.47 11.86 -20.54
CA ILE A 186 10.84 12.84 -19.52
C ILE A 186 11.85 13.85 -20.09
N ASN A 187 12.88 13.40 -20.83
CA ASN A 187 13.87 14.29 -21.44
C ASN A 187 13.27 15.20 -22.51
N GLU A 188 12.32 14.73 -23.30
CA GLU A 188 11.57 15.56 -24.24
C GLU A 188 10.78 16.65 -23.53
N GLU A 189 10.11 16.28 -22.44
CA GLU A 189 9.30 17.19 -21.64
C GLU A 189 10.17 18.23 -20.90
N THR A 190 11.29 17.82 -20.30
CA THR A 190 12.24 18.76 -19.66
C THR A 190 12.79 19.76 -20.67
N LYS A 191 13.19 19.30 -21.86
CA LYS A 191 13.67 20.19 -22.93
C LYS A 191 12.63 21.20 -23.38
N GLU A 192 11.35 20.78 -23.48
CA GLU A 192 10.24 21.69 -23.81
C GLU A 192 10.06 22.74 -22.71
N LEU A 193 10.11 22.34 -21.43
CA LEU A 193 9.99 23.25 -20.29
C LEU A 193 11.15 24.25 -20.21
N GLU A 194 12.38 23.78 -20.38
CA GLU A 194 13.58 24.63 -20.40
C GLU A 194 13.53 25.66 -21.55
N SER A 195 13.03 25.26 -22.72
CA SER A 195 12.85 26.21 -23.86
C SER A 195 11.89 27.35 -23.54
N LYS A 196 11.00 27.17 -22.55
CA LYS A 196 10.06 28.17 -22.03
C LYS A 196 10.61 28.92 -20.79
N GLY A 197 11.91 28.74 -20.48
CA GLY A 197 12.57 29.38 -19.35
C GLY A 197 12.19 28.79 -17.99
N ILE A 198 11.82 27.50 -17.96
CA ILE A 198 11.46 26.79 -16.71
C ILE A 198 12.57 25.79 -16.41
N ASN A 199 13.34 26.07 -15.36
CA ASN A 199 14.55 25.35 -14.96
C ASN A 199 14.49 24.83 -13.52
N LYS A 200 13.29 24.66 -12.96
CA LYS A 200 13.06 24.03 -11.64
C LYS A 200 12.01 22.96 -11.85
N ILE A 201 12.46 21.72 -12.02
CA ILE A 201 11.65 20.62 -12.52
C ILE A 201 11.59 19.49 -11.51
N ILE A 202 10.38 19.12 -11.11
CA ILE A 202 10.06 18.03 -10.19
C ILE A 202 9.48 16.87 -11.01
N LEU A 203 10.03 15.69 -10.88
CA LEU A 203 9.40 14.45 -11.34
C LEU A 203 8.58 13.87 -10.20
N LEU A 204 7.29 13.76 -10.41
CA LEU A 204 6.36 13.07 -9.53
C LEU A 204 6.21 11.64 -10.04
N SER A 205 6.94 10.71 -9.43
CA SER A 205 7.19 9.38 -9.95
C SER A 205 6.43 8.30 -9.17
N HIS A 206 5.80 7.40 -9.91
CA HIS A 206 5.31 6.15 -9.32
C HIS A 206 6.03 4.91 -9.89
N LEU A 207 7.30 5.07 -10.29
CA LEU A 207 8.09 4.00 -10.91
C LEU A 207 8.66 3.01 -9.89
N GLY A 208 8.80 3.43 -8.64
CA GLY A 208 9.51 2.70 -7.59
C GLY A 208 10.99 3.06 -7.52
N TYR A 209 11.53 3.07 -6.29
CA TYR A 209 12.88 3.55 -6.02
C TYR A 209 13.96 2.78 -6.81
N GLU A 210 14.04 1.44 -6.64
CA GLU A 210 15.00 0.59 -7.37
C GLU A 210 14.54 0.21 -8.78
N GLN A 211 13.22 0.20 -9.00
CA GLN A 211 12.62 -0.21 -10.25
C GLN A 211 12.73 0.83 -11.38
N GLY A 212 12.87 2.13 -11.01
CA GLY A 212 12.91 3.19 -12.01
C GLY A 212 13.54 4.49 -11.54
N ASP A 213 13.31 4.97 -10.31
CA ASP A 213 13.72 6.31 -9.87
C ASP A 213 15.24 6.50 -9.91
N LEU A 214 16.02 5.48 -9.51
CA LEU A 214 17.49 5.53 -9.55
C LEU A 214 18.04 5.66 -10.98
N ASP A 215 17.44 4.94 -11.93
CA ASP A 215 17.84 4.99 -13.33
C ASP A 215 17.43 6.31 -13.98
N VAL A 216 16.20 6.74 -13.73
CA VAL A 216 15.68 8.02 -14.24
C VAL A 216 16.54 9.18 -13.72
N ALA A 217 16.91 9.21 -12.44
CA ALA A 217 17.76 10.25 -11.88
C ALA A 217 19.11 10.37 -12.61
N ARG A 218 19.72 9.24 -13.02
CA ARG A 218 21.03 9.22 -13.70
C ARG A 218 20.96 9.49 -15.20
N ARG A 219 19.82 9.17 -15.82
CA ARG A 219 19.64 9.14 -17.29
C ARG A 219 18.87 10.35 -17.83
N THR A 220 18.25 11.13 -16.95
CA THR A 220 17.52 12.34 -17.35
C THR A 220 18.37 13.59 -17.28
N GLU A 221 17.93 14.61 -17.98
CA GLU A 221 18.52 15.94 -18.03
C GLU A 221 17.50 16.97 -17.52
N GLY A 222 17.90 17.86 -16.61
CA GLY A 222 17.05 18.95 -16.13
C GLY A 222 16.01 18.58 -15.06
N VAL A 223 15.94 17.32 -14.61
CA VAL A 223 15.15 16.94 -13.42
C VAL A 223 15.97 17.21 -12.17
N ASP A 224 15.40 17.96 -11.22
CA ASP A 224 16.06 18.36 -9.97
C ASP A 224 15.63 17.52 -8.77
N ILE A 225 14.32 17.22 -8.70
CA ILE A 225 13.70 16.54 -7.57
C ILE A 225 12.87 15.38 -8.10
N ILE A 226 13.00 14.21 -7.50
CA ILE A 226 12.11 13.06 -7.71
C ILE A 226 11.35 12.81 -6.43
N VAL A 227 10.03 12.97 -6.46
CA VAL A 227 9.13 12.53 -5.40
C VAL A 227 8.54 11.19 -5.83
N GLY A 228 9.00 10.11 -5.19
CA GLY A 228 8.72 8.73 -5.59
C GLY A 228 7.53 8.10 -4.87
N GLY A 229 7.10 6.94 -5.40
CA GLY A 229 6.06 6.05 -4.86
C GLY A 229 6.28 4.60 -5.27
N HIS A 230 5.23 3.77 -5.22
CA HIS A 230 5.16 2.37 -5.67
C HIS A 230 5.92 1.35 -4.79
N SER A 231 7.17 1.59 -4.49
CA SER A 231 8.02 0.66 -3.72
C SER A 231 7.83 0.77 -2.20
N HIS A 232 7.02 1.71 -1.72
CA HIS A 232 6.84 2.02 -0.29
C HIS A 232 8.16 2.27 0.45
N THR A 233 9.15 2.79 -0.26
CA THR A 233 10.47 3.03 0.31
C THR A 233 10.44 4.20 1.29
N VAL A 234 11.03 4.00 2.46
CA VAL A 234 11.17 5.04 3.48
C VAL A 234 12.50 5.76 3.26
N ILE A 235 12.46 7.01 2.80
CA ILE A 235 13.66 7.83 2.55
C ILE A 235 13.63 9.05 3.47
N ASP A 236 14.31 8.94 4.62
CA ASP A 236 14.43 10.01 5.61
C ASP A 236 15.85 10.59 5.60
N GLY A 237 15.96 11.92 5.55
CA GLY A 237 17.24 12.62 5.47
C GLY A 237 17.83 12.72 4.06
N VAL A 238 19.04 13.28 3.98
CA VAL A 238 19.84 13.40 2.75
C VAL A 238 21.10 12.57 2.93
N ASN A 239 21.25 11.47 2.19
CA ASN A 239 22.33 10.49 2.32
C ASN A 239 22.61 10.11 3.78
N SER A 240 21.54 9.89 4.56
CA SER A 240 21.64 9.62 5.99
C SER A 240 22.41 8.33 6.25
N LYS A 241 23.28 8.35 7.26
CA LYS A 241 23.89 7.14 7.82
C LYS A 241 22.78 6.36 8.53
N GLU A 242 22.62 5.06 8.23
CA GLU A 242 21.61 4.22 8.87
C GLU A 242 21.64 4.29 10.39
N PRO A 243 20.48 4.39 11.04
CA PRO A 243 20.36 3.83 12.36
C PRO A 243 20.42 2.30 12.25
N ALA A 244 21.24 1.66 13.07
CA ALA A 244 21.64 0.24 12.99
C ALA A 244 20.49 -0.81 12.93
N ASN A 245 19.23 -0.42 13.03
CA ASN A 245 18.08 -1.30 13.22
C ASN A 245 16.86 -1.09 12.28
N LYS A 246 16.98 -0.30 11.20
CA LYS A 246 15.87 -0.13 10.24
C LYS A 246 16.31 -0.60 8.86
N LYS A 247 15.79 -1.76 8.44
CA LYS A 247 16.12 -2.46 7.19
C LYS A 247 15.72 -1.73 5.90
N ASP A 248 14.91 -0.66 5.98
CA ASP A 248 14.26 -0.03 4.82
C ASP A 248 14.74 1.41 4.56
N PHE A 249 15.86 1.84 5.16
CA PHE A 249 16.44 3.16 4.89
C PHE A 249 17.45 3.09 3.76
N HIS A 250 17.15 3.75 2.66
CA HIS A 250 18.07 3.86 1.53
C HIS A 250 19.00 5.07 1.68
N LYS A 251 20.31 4.81 1.54
CA LYS A 251 21.39 5.79 1.78
C LYS A 251 21.65 6.75 0.63
N LEU A 252 21.29 6.37 -0.60
CA LEU A 252 21.67 7.10 -1.81
C LEU A 252 20.45 7.79 -2.40
N ASN A 253 20.12 8.97 -1.89
CA ASN A 253 19.02 9.75 -2.43
C ASN A 253 19.46 11.12 -3.03
N LEU A 254 20.72 11.48 -2.91
CA LEU A 254 21.32 12.62 -3.63
C LEU A 254 22.26 12.09 -4.72
N LEU A 255 21.83 12.17 -5.96
CA LEU A 255 22.48 11.61 -7.14
C LEU A 255 22.94 12.71 -8.09
N ARG A 256 23.48 12.31 -9.24
CA ARG A 256 23.85 13.19 -10.36
C ARG A 256 23.07 12.80 -11.60
N SER A 257 22.49 13.81 -12.26
CA SER A 257 21.83 13.68 -13.55
C SER A 257 22.86 13.39 -14.67
N LYS A 258 22.36 13.12 -15.87
CA LYS A 258 23.21 12.99 -17.07
C LYS A 258 24.06 14.24 -17.36
N ARG A 259 23.61 15.44 -16.92
CA ARG A 259 24.37 16.70 -16.98
C ARG A 259 25.31 16.91 -15.81
N ASN A 260 25.46 15.92 -14.93
CA ASN A 260 26.23 16.01 -13.68
C ASN A 260 25.67 17.04 -12.67
N GLU A 261 24.41 17.42 -12.77
CA GLU A 261 23.69 18.27 -11.84
C GLU A 261 23.08 17.45 -10.69
N PRO A 262 22.95 18.00 -9.47
CA PRO A 262 22.40 17.26 -8.34
C PRO A 262 20.92 16.96 -8.54
N VAL A 263 20.51 15.72 -8.22
CA VAL A 263 19.12 15.27 -8.20
C VAL A 263 18.83 14.65 -6.84
N ILE A 264 17.79 15.10 -6.15
CA ILE A 264 17.33 14.52 -4.89
C ILE A 264 16.13 13.61 -5.13
N ILE A 265 16.19 12.36 -4.63
CA ILE A 265 15.05 11.43 -4.59
C ILE A 265 14.49 11.41 -3.18
N THR A 266 13.17 11.40 -3.06
CA THR A 266 12.47 11.25 -1.79
C THR A 266 11.21 10.40 -1.95
N GLN A 267 10.81 9.68 -0.88
CA GLN A 267 9.59 8.87 -0.84
C GLN A 267 9.17 8.70 0.62
N ALA A 268 7.86 8.73 0.90
CA ALA A 268 7.31 8.77 2.26
C ALA A 268 6.83 7.40 2.79
N GLY A 269 7.34 6.29 2.27
CA GLY A 269 6.84 4.97 2.65
C GLY A 269 5.48 4.71 2.01
N GLY A 270 4.54 4.14 2.75
CA GLY A 270 3.17 3.86 2.29
C GLY A 270 2.17 3.80 3.44
N MET A 271 0.90 3.61 3.12
CA MET A 271 -0.20 3.41 4.09
C MET A 271 -0.35 4.55 5.12
N ASN A 272 -0.06 5.79 4.74
CA ASN A 272 -0.19 6.98 5.59
C ASN A 272 0.56 6.92 6.94
N ASP A 273 1.68 6.20 7.03
CA ASP A 273 2.49 6.23 8.23
C ASP A 273 3.20 7.58 8.38
N TYR A 274 3.69 8.10 7.28
CA TYR A 274 4.45 9.35 7.20
C TYR A 274 3.90 10.31 6.15
N VAL A 275 4.21 11.57 6.34
CA VAL A 275 4.23 12.58 5.25
C VAL A 275 5.65 13.05 5.05
N GLY A 276 6.00 13.36 3.82
CA GLY A 276 7.29 13.90 3.49
C GLY A 276 7.31 15.43 3.53
N TYR A 277 8.43 15.97 3.99
CA TYR A 277 8.78 17.38 3.91
C TYR A 277 10.16 17.53 3.30
N LEU A 278 10.25 18.23 2.18
CA LEU A 278 11.51 18.59 1.53
C LEU A 278 11.62 20.09 1.49
N ASN A 279 12.72 20.65 2.01
CA ASN A 279 13.07 22.06 1.87
C ASN A 279 14.38 22.18 1.08
N VAL A 280 14.35 22.88 -0.02
CA VAL A 280 15.47 23.05 -0.94
C VAL A 280 15.68 24.51 -1.33
N VAL A 281 16.91 24.83 -1.74
CA VAL A 281 17.25 26.11 -2.36
C VAL A 281 17.93 25.86 -3.70
N PHE A 282 17.43 26.51 -4.74
CA PHE A 282 18.02 26.57 -6.07
C PHE A 282 18.91 27.82 -6.18
N ASP A 283 19.97 27.73 -6.96
CA ASP A 283 20.75 28.91 -7.36
C ASP A 283 20.03 29.71 -8.48
N GLU A 284 20.66 30.78 -8.95
CA GLU A 284 20.16 31.64 -10.01
C GLU A 284 19.96 30.93 -11.36
N LYS A 285 20.66 29.80 -11.58
CA LYS A 285 20.56 28.98 -12.79
C LYS A 285 19.49 27.89 -12.65
N GLY A 286 18.90 27.76 -11.47
CA GLY A 286 17.92 26.70 -11.18
C GLY A 286 18.52 25.39 -10.70
N ILE A 287 19.80 25.36 -10.32
CA ILE A 287 20.49 24.15 -9.85
C ILE A 287 20.36 24.02 -8.33
N LEU A 288 20.08 22.83 -7.82
CA LEU A 288 19.98 22.56 -6.39
C LEU A 288 21.29 22.82 -5.65
N LYS A 289 21.21 23.58 -4.57
CA LYS A 289 22.33 23.81 -3.65
C LYS A 289 22.41 22.66 -2.65
N THR A 290 23.34 21.72 -2.85
CA THR A 290 23.45 20.48 -2.06
C THR A 290 23.69 20.70 -0.56
N ASN A 291 24.21 21.85 -0.17
CA ASN A 291 24.38 22.26 1.23
C ASN A 291 23.15 22.96 1.83
N LYS A 292 22.07 23.13 1.05
CA LYS A 292 20.80 23.74 1.46
C LYS A 292 19.61 22.81 1.13
N LEU A 293 19.75 21.54 1.51
CA LEU A 293 18.72 20.50 1.35
C LEU A 293 18.33 19.96 2.73
N GLU A 294 17.04 19.82 2.98
CA GLU A 294 16.48 19.13 4.13
C GLU A 294 15.36 18.22 3.69
N ASN A 295 15.51 16.92 3.89
CA ASN A 295 14.45 15.93 3.68
C ASN A 295 14.08 15.30 5.02
N LYS A 296 12.80 15.19 5.31
CA LYS A 296 12.28 14.61 6.55
C LYS A 296 11.03 13.81 6.28
N LEU A 297 10.90 12.70 6.96
CA LEU A 297 9.64 12.00 7.13
C LEU A 297 9.05 12.33 8.49
N ILE A 298 7.77 12.66 8.51
CA ILE A 298 7.06 13.12 9.69
C ILE A 298 5.92 12.17 9.98
N ASP A 299 6.02 11.48 11.13
CA ASP A 299 5.05 10.49 11.59
C ASP A 299 3.70 11.18 11.87
N LEU A 300 2.65 10.72 11.20
CA LEU A 300 1.28 11.23 11.36
C LEU A 300 0.69 10.97 12.76
N ASN A 301 1.23 10.02 13.51
CA ASN A 301 0.80 9.79 14.89
C ASN A 301 1.10 10.97 15.82
N ASN A 302 2.01 11.87 15.44
CA ASN A 302 2.35 13.09 16.19
C ASN A 302 1.32 14.23 16.04
N PHE A 303 0.22 14.00 15.32
CA PHE A 303 -0.80 15.01 15.07
C PHE A 303 -2.15 14.62 15.67
N ASN A 304 -2.90 15.63 16.08
CA ASN A 304 -4.30 15.47 16.47
C ASN A 304 -5.18 15.41 15.22
N ASP A 305 -6.39 14.91 15.40
CA ASP A 305 -7.37 14.84 14.34
C ASP A 305 -7.89 16.24 13.93
N SER A 306 -8.27 16.37 12.66
CA SER A 306 -8.84 17.58 12.07
C SER A 306 -10.36 17.48 12.03
N LYS A 307 -11.06 18.33 12.79
CA LYS A 307 -12.54 18.40 12.76
C LYS A 307 -13.11 18.60 11.34
N VAL A 308 -12.38 19.30 10.48
CA VAL A 308 -12.81 19.55 9.09
C VAL A 308 -12.71 18.28 8.25
N ALA A 309 -11.61 17.53 8.40
CA ALA A 309 -11.46 16.24 7.72
C ALA A 309 -12.43 15.19 8.28
N ASP A 310 -12.64 15.13 9.60
CA ASP A 310 -13.61 14.23 10.22
C ASP A 310 -15.04 14.49 9.71
N LYS A 311 -15.42 15.77 9.61
CA LYS A 311 -16.72 16.13 9.02
C LYS A 311 -16.85 15.64 7.60
N LEU A 312 -15.84 15.87 6.77
CA LEU A 312 -15.83 15.40 5.39
C LEU A 312 -15.90 13.87 5.29
N MET A 313 -15.15 13.17 6.14
CA MET A 313 -15.16 11.71 6.20
C MET A 313 -16.54 11.19 6.61
N ASN A 314 -17.18 11.79 7.61
CA ASN A 314 -18.51 11.39 8.04
C ASN A 314 -19.58 11.65 6.95
N GLU A 315 -19.47 12.75 6.20
CA GLU A 315 -20.35 13.06 5.07
C GLU A 315 -20.21 12.03 3.92
N GLU A 316 -19.00 11.55 3.65
CA GLU A 316 -18.74 10.63 2.53
C GLU A 316 -18.92 9.15 2.89
N LEU A 317 -18.52 8.75 4.10
CA LEU A 317 -18.41 7.35 4.53
C LEU A 317 -19.42 6.94 5.61
N GLY A 318 -20.18 7.89 6.13
CA GLY A 318 -21.03 7.72 7.30
C GLY A 318 -20.26 7.94 8.62
N GLU A 319 -20.97 7.93 9.74
CA GLU A 319 -20.40 8.23 11.06
C GLU A 319 -19.36 7.16 11.48
N LYS A 320 -18.22 7.64 12.00
CA LYS A 320 -17.22 6.78 12.62
C LYS A 320 -17.66 6.37 14.01
N ILE A 321 -17.94 5.09 14.22
CA ILE A 321 -18.40 4.54 15.50
C ILE A 321 -17.45 3.47 16.04
N LYS A 322 -17.25 3.45 17.35
CA LYS A 322 -16.58 2.35 18.05
C LYS A 322 -17.42 1.08 17.96
N VAL A 323 -16.79 -0.05 17.65
CA VAL A 323 -17.45 -1.37 17.56
C VAL A 323 -16.90 -2.37 18.57
N ALA A 324 -15.63 -2.24 19.00
CA ALA A 324 -15.03 -3.12 20.00
C ALA A 324 -13.87 -2.45 20.74
N GLY A 325 -13.49 -2.98 21.90
CA GLY A 325 -12.22 -2.73 22.56
C GLY A 325 -11.13 -3.70 22.11
N VAL A 326 -9.88 -3.43 22.50
CA VAL A 326 -8.75 -4.33 22.29
C VAL A 326 -8.04 -4.56 23.60
N LYS A 327 -8.00 -5.82 24.05
CA LYS A 327 -7.16 -6.22 25.18
C LYS A 327 -5.79 -6.60 24.68
N GLY A 328 -4.77 -5.89 25.14
CA GLY A 328 -3.41 -6.00 24.62
C GLY A 328 -3.17 -5.15 23.37
N VAL A 329 -2.21 -5.54 22.56
CA VAL A 329 -1.84 -4.83 21.34
C VAL A 329 -1.44 -5.84 20.26
N TYR A 330 -1.99 -5.68 19.06
CA TYR A 330 -1.51 -6.37 17.89
C TYR A 330 -1.06 -5.33 16.83
N LYS A 331 0.20 -5.43 16.42
CA LYS A 331 0.75 -4.68 15.28
C LYS A 331 1.43 -5.66 14.34
N PRO A 332 1.17 -5.58 13.03
CA PRO A 332 1.87 -6.40 12.05
C PRO A 332 3.38 -6.20 12.16
N LYS A 333 4.14 -7.29 12.11
CA LYS A 333 5.61 -7.23 12.15
C LYS A 333 6.20 -7.01 10.76
N ASN A 334 5.80 -7.85 9.83
CA ASN A 334 6.14 -7.75 8.41
C ASN A 334 5.19 -8.62 7.59
N THR A 335 5.09 -8.36 6.30
CA THR A 335 4.15 -9.05 5.40
C THR A 335 4.35 -10.56 5.35
N TYR A 336 5.60 -11.05 5.53
CA TYR A 336 5.88 -12.47 5.54
C TYR A 336 5.24 -13.15 6.75
N ILE A 337 5.52 -12.66 7.97
CA ILE A 337 4.99 -13.21 9.22
C ILE A 337 3.46 -13.18 9.21
N GLU A 338 2.88 -12.07 8.76
CA GLU A 338 1.43 -11.90 8.66
C GLU A 338 0.74 -12.92 7.74
N ARG A 339 1.44 -13.44 6.74
CA ARG A 339 0.92 -14.43 5.81
C ARG A 339 1.16 -15.88 6.23
N HIS A 340 2.05 -16.14 7.18
CA HIS A 340 2.55 -17.48 7.50
C HIS A 340 2.43 -17.87 8.97
N GLU A 341 2.14 -16.93 9.86
CA GLU A 341 1.96 -17.20 11.29
C GLU A 341 0.57 -16.78 11.75
N ASP A 342 -0.01 -17.51 12.72
CA ASP A 342 -1.26 -17.10 13.35
C ASP A 342 -1.09 -15.78 14.09
N ASN A 343 -2.13 -14.95 14.02
CA ASN A 343 -2.22 -13.71 14.77
C ASN A 343 -3.63 -13.51 15.33
N PRO A 344 -3.77 -12.77 16.44
CA PRO A 344 -5.06 -12.67 17.14
C PRO A 344 -6.16 -12.00 16.31
N LEU A 345 -5.82 -11.01 15.47
CA LEU A 345 -6.80 -10.34 14.62
C LEU A 345 -7.33 -11.28 13.53
N ALA A 346 -6.43 -12.03 12.89
CA ALA A 346 -6.80 -13.03 11.89
C ALA A 346 -7.63 -14.17 12.49
N ASN A 347 -7.26 -14.62 13.71
CA ASN A 347 -8.03 -15.63 14.42
C ASN A 347 -9.43 -15.14 14.79
N ALA A 348 -9.58 -13.88 15.26
CA ALA A 348 -10.88 -13.29 15.55
C ALA A 348 -11.79 -13.22 14.31
N PHE A 349 -11.23 -12.89 13.14
CA PHE A 349 -11.99 -12.91 11.89
C PHE A 349 -12.39 -14.33 11.48
N ALA A 350 -11.50 -15.33 11.63
CA ALA A 350 -11.84 -16.73 11.39
C ALA A 350 -12.97 -17.20 12.29
N ASP A 351 -12.98 -16.79 13.56
CA ASP A 351 -14.04 -17.08 14.52
C ASP A 351 -15.36 -16.42 14.13
N ALA A 352 -15.33 -15.18 13.67
CA ALA A 352 -16.50 -14.46 13.17
C ALA A 352 -17.12 -15.18 11.97
N MET A 353 -16.29 -15.61 11.02
CA MET A 353 -16.76 -16.41 9.88
C MET A 353 -17.42 -17.72 10.36
N LEU A 354 -16.77 -18.47 11.26
CA LEU A 354 -17.34 -19.73 11.74
C LEU A 354 -18.63 -19.50 12.53
N ALA A 355 -18.70 -18.46 13.37
CA ALA A 355 -19.92 -18.09 14.09
C ALA A 355 -21.10 -17.83 13.12
N ARG A 356 -20.87 -17.06 12.05
CA ARG A 356 -21.85 -16.89 10.96
C ARG A 356 -22.18 -18.22 10.29
N GLY A 357 -21.17 -19.05 10.02
CA GLY A 357 -21.28 -20.35 9.36
C GLY A 357 -22.12 -21.36 10.13
N LYS A 358 -22.20 -21.28 11.46
CA LYS A 358 -23.02 -22.17 12.29
C LYS A 358 -24.50 -22.16 11.91
N LYS A 359 -25.04 -21.04 11.42
CA LYS A 359 -26.41 -20.93 10.90
C LYS A 359 -26.62 -21.82 9.66
N TYR A 360 -25.56 -22.19 8.98
CA TYR A 360 -25.55 -23.03 7.77
C TYR A 360 -24.95 -24.41 8.06
N GLY A 361 -24.69 -24.76 9.33
CA GLY A 361 -24.10 -26.03 9.73
C GLY A 361 -22.60 -26.16 9.39
N ALA A 362 -21.85 -25.07 9.21
CA ALA A 362 -20.44 -25.13 8.90
C ALA A 362 -19.60 -25.76 10.03
N ASP A 363 -18.69 -26.65 9.65
CA ASP A 363 -17.73 -27.30 10.53
C ASP A 363 -16.53 -26.40 10.81
N ILE A 364 -16.04 -25.73 9.74
CA ILE A 364 -14.84 -24.90 9.76
C ILE A 364 -15.03 -23.61 8.97
N SER A 365 -14.22 -22.59 9.29
CA SER A 365 -13.97 -21.45 8.41
C SER A 365 -12.64 -21.59 7.69
N LEU A 366 -12.53 -21.00 6.49
CA LEU A 366 -11.30 -21.01 5.70
C LEU A 366 -11.18 -19.73 4.87
N TYR A 367 -10.03 -19.04 4.98
CA TYR A 367 -9.76 -17.87 4.14
C TYR A 367 -8.26 -17.65 3.93
N HIS A 368 -7.87 -16.81 2.96
CA HIS A 368 -6.47 -16.55 2.67
C HIS A 368 -5.88 -15.49 3.61
N ALA A 369 -4.64 -15.69 4.06
CA ALA A 369 -4.03 -14.88 5.11
C ALA A 369 -3.94 -13.38 4.81
N ALA A 370 -3.85 -12.98 3.53
CA ALA A 370 -3.77 -11.57 3.14
C ALA A 370 -5.12 -10.83 3.11
N SER A 371 -6.26 -11.49 3.42
CA SER A 371 -7.56 -10.81 3.55
C SER A 371 -7.58 -9.86 4.73
N VAL A 372 -7.03 -10.28 5.87
CA VAL A 372 -7.03 -9.47 7.10
C VAL A 372 -5.72 -8.72 7.20
N ARG A 373 -5.82 -7.42 7.40
CA ARG A 373 -4.69 -6.47 7.45
C ARG A 373 -4.79 -5.57 8.68
N GLY A 374 -3.85 -4.65 8.81
CA GLY A 374 -3.88 -3.62 9.85
C GLY A 374 -3.51 -4.11 11.24
N SER A 375 -3.73 -3.27 12.21
CA SER A 375 -3.40 -3.48 13.63
C SER A 375 -4.67 -3.43 14.48
N ALA A 376 -4.60 -4.02 15.69
CA ALA A 376 -5.63 -3.90 16.70
C ALA A 376 -5.01 -3.27 17.96
N VAL A 377 -5.38 -2.03 18.28
CA VAL A 377 -4.82 -1.24 19.39
C VAL A 377 -5.91 -0.36 19.99
N GLY A 378 -6.12 -0.47 21.30
CA GLY A 378 -7.05 0.38 22.02
C GLY A 378 -8.51 0.13 21.65
N GLU A 379 -9.04 0.86 20.70
CA GLU A 379 -10.41 0.74 20.22
C GLU A 379 -10.45 0.42 18.73
N ILE A 380 -11.43 -0.37 18.33
CA ILE A 380 -11.71 -0.67 16.91
C ILE A 380 -12.99 0.07 16.53
N THR A 381 -12.94 0.76 15.42
CA THR A 381 -14.08 1.45 14.82
C THR A 381 -14.57 0.72 13.57
N ASN A 382 -15.78 1.04 13.11
CA ASN A 382 -16.28 0.55 11.81
C ASN A 382 -15.35 0.93 10.65
N TYR A 383 -14.63 2.05 10.74
CA TYR A 383 -13.64 2.46 9.74
C TYR A 383 -12.42 1.54 9.73
N ASP A 384 -11.93 1.16 10.91
CA ASP A 384 -10.81 0.22 11.01
C ASP A 384 -11.17 -1.11 10.33
N VAL A 385 -12.37 -1.63 10.58
CA VAL A 385 -12.84 -2.85 9.94
C VAL A 385 -12.95 -2.69 8.43
N LYS A 386 -13.64 -1.65 7.96
CA LYS A 386 -13.95 -1.48 6.54
C LYS A 386 -12.75 -1.08 5.68
N TYR A 387 -11.87 -0.23 6.19
CA TYR A 387 -10.87 0.44 5.37
C TYR A 387 -9.43 0.04 5.68
N SER A 388 -9.20 -0.65 6.80
CA SER A 388 -7.88 -1.15 7.19
C SER A 388 -7.84 -2.67 7.30
N MET A 389 -8.74 -3.26 8.11
CA MET A 389 -8.69 -4.69 8.41
C MET A 389 -9.20 -5.56 7.26
N LEU A 390 -10.32 -5.21 6.63
CA LEU A 390 -10.98 -5.97 5.56
C LEU A 390 -11.27 -5.08 4.34
N PRO A 391 -10.23 -4.51 3.69
CA PRO A 391 -10.41 -3.48 2.65
C PRO A 391 -11.04 -3.99 1.35
N PHE A 392 -11.13 -5.31 1.15
CA PHE A 392 -11.65 -5.91 -0.09
C PHE A 392 -13.14 -6.20 -0.04
N ASP A 393 -13.69 -6.39 1.14
CA ASP A 393 -15.10 -6.72 1.38
C ASP A 393 -15.60 -7.87 0.49
N ASN A 394 -14.93 -9.03 0.56
CA ASN A 394 -15.30 -10.19 -0.25
C ASN A 394 -16.63 -10.81 0.20
N ASP A 395 -17.32 -11.50 -0.75
CA ASP A 395 -18.44 -12.36 -0.42
C ASP A 395 -17.97 -13.54 0.42
N ILE A 396 -18.79 -13.94 1.39
CA ILE A 396 -18.58 -15.13 2.22
C ILE A 396 -19.60 -16.17 1.81
N GLN A 397 -19.14 -17.39 1.58
CA GLN A 397 -19.95 -18.47 1.03
C GLN A 397 -19.73 -19.77 1.78
N VAL A 398 -20.71 -20.66 1.73
CA VAL A 398 -20.68 -21.99 2.36
C VAL A 398 -20.76 -23.07 1.29
N ILE A 399 -19.84 -24.05 1.38
CA ILE A 399 -19.76 -25.20 0.47
C ILE A 399 -19.53 -26.51 1.23
N ASP A 400 -19.90 -27.62 0.61
CA ASP A 400 -19.57 -28.98 1.08
C ASP A 400 -18.37 -29.53 0.31
N VAL A 401 -17.19 -29.56 0.92
CA VAL A 401 -15.93 -30.01 0.31
C VAL A 401 -15.61 -31.43 0.77
N SER A 402 -15.10 -32.30 -0.12
CA SER A 402 -14.57 -33.61 0.33
C SER A 402 -13.31 -33.45 1.17
N GLU A 403 -13.04 -34.39 2.08
CA GLU A 403 -11.77 -34.39 2.84
C GLU A 403 -10.56 -34.39 1.89
N LYS A 404 -10.63 -35.12 0.77
CA LYS A 404 -9.62 -35.17 -0.28
C LYS A 404 -9.33 -33.78 -0.87
N ASP A 405 -10.37 -33.05 -1.23
CA ASP A 405 -10.21 -31.71 -1.80
C ASP A 405 -9.75 -30.69 -0.78
N LEU A 406 -10.24 -30.77 0.47
CA LEU A 406 -9.75 -29.92 1.57
C LEU A 406 -8.24 -30.10 1.78
N VAL A 407 -7.78 -31.35 1.92
CA VAL A 407 -6.36 -31.67 2.07
C VAL A 407 -5.56 -31.19 0.85
N GLN A 408 -6.09 -31.36 -0.36
CA GLN A 408 -5.43 -30.89 -1.59
C GLN A 408 -5.29 -29.36 -1.63
N VAL A 409 -6.30 -28.61 -1.19
CA VAL A 409 -6.26 -27.14 -1.07
C VAL A 409 -5.18 -26.73 -0.08
N LEU A 410 -5.07 -27.37 1.08
CA LEU A 410 -4.03 -27.11 2.06
C LEU A 410 -2.63 -27.41 1.51
N LYS A 411 -2.45 -28.55 0.82
CA LYS A 411 -1.19 -28.91 0.15
C LYS A 411 -0.77 -27.88 -0.88
N ASN A 412 -1.68 -27.44 -1.73
CA ASN A 412 -1.38 -26.48 -2.79
C ASN A 412 -0.99 -25.10 -2.25
N THR A 413 -1.57 -24.68 -1.14
CA THR A 413 -1.27 -23.37 -0.52
C THR A 413 0.01 -23.41 0.31
N ALA A 414 0.20 -24.43 1.14
CA ALA A 414 1.35 -24.56 2.01
C ALA A 414 2.63 -25.00 1.26
N GLY A 415 2.51 -25.95 0.32
CA GLY A 415 3.65 -26.52 -0.41
C GLY A 415 4.44 -25.53 -1.25
N SER A 416 3.77 -24.48 -1.69
CA SER A 416 4.39 -23.48 -2.56
C SER A 416 5.32 -22.50 -1.84
N LEU A 417 5.41 -22.55 -0.52
CA LEU A 417 6.24 -21.61 0.26
C LEU A 417 7.72 -21.64 -0.15
N LEU A 418 8.29 -22.83 -0.32
CA LEU A 418 9.68 -23.03 -0.72
C LEU A 418 9.85 -23.56 -2.16
N THR A 419 8.75 -23.93 -2.84
CA THR A 419 8.80 -24.58 -4.16
C THR A 419 8.22 -23.73 -5.29
N SER A 420 8.00 -22.44 -5.07
CA SER A 420 7.45 -21.52 -6.08
C SER A 420 7.95 -20.10 -5.89
N ASN A 421 8.21 -19.41 -7.00
CA ASN A 421 8.57 -17.99 -7.02
C ASN A 421 7.38 -17.04 -6.75
N LYS A 422 6.16 -17.57 -6.67
CA LYS A 422 4.96 -16.78 -6.39
C LYS A 422 4.68 -16.75 -4.89
N ASP A 423 4.09 -15.68 -4.41
CA ASP A 423 3.69 -15.51 -3.01
C ASP A 423 2.86 -16.71 -2.53
N ALA A 424 3.46 -17.47 -1.60
CA ALA A 424 2.75 -18.51 -0.88
C ALA A 424 2.20 -17.94 0.42
N GLN A 425 1.12 -18.49 0.89
CA GLN A 425 0.54 -18.12 2.17
C GLN A 425 -0.27 -19.29 2.73
N ILE A 426 -0.28 -19.42 4.06
CA ILE A 426 -1.14 -20.38 4.72
C ILE A 426 -2.60 -19.90 4.68
N LEU A 427 -3.55 -20.85 4.74
CA LEU A 427 -4.95 -20.53 4.92
C LEU A 427 -5.27 -20.39 6.41
N ARG A 428 -6.02 -19.37 6.77
CA ARG A 428 -6.51 -19.13 8.12
C ARG A 428 -7.79 -19.90 8.35
N THR A 429 -8.02 -20.32 9.59
CA THR A 429 -9.14 -21.20 9.91
C THR A 429 -9.63 -21.02 11.34
N SER A 430 -10.89 -21.37 11.56
CA SER A 430 -11.48 -21.71 12.87
C SER A 430 -12.22 -23.03 12.75
N GLY A 431 -12.32 -23.80 13.84
CA GLY A 431 -12.89 -25.16 13.84
C GLY A 431 -11.92 -26.23 13.34
N MET A 432 -10.78 -25.88 12.77
CA MET A 432 -9.74 -26.79 12.28
C MET A 432 -8.38 -26.40 12.82
N LYS A 433 -7.50 -27.39 13.00
CA LYS A 433 -6.05 -27.21 13.22
C LYS A 433 -5.29 -28.04 12.21
N TYR A 434 -4.16 -27.52 11.70
CA TYR A 434 -3.30 -28.29 10.80
C TYR A 434 -1.82 -27.93 10.96
N SER A 435 -0.93 -28.86 10.56
CA SER A 435 0.52 -28.70 10.64
C SER A 435 1.13 -28.70 9.25
N VAL A 436 2.08 -27.77 9.03
CA VAL A 436 2.76 -27.54 7.75
C VAL A 436 4.26 -27.75 7.90
N ARG A 437 4.84 -28.59 7.06
CA ARG A 437 6.27 -28.68 6.83
C ARG A 437 6.71 -27.57 5.88
N ASN A 438 7.43 -26.61 6.40
CA ASN A 438 7.98 -25.49 5.65
C ASN A 438 9.49 -25.30 5.86
N ASP A 439 10.17 -26.32 6.42
CA ASP A 439 11.62 -26.34 6.59
C ASP A 439 12.32 -26.81 5.30
N LYS A 440 13.43 -26.15 4.96
CA LYS A 440 14.18 -26.46 3.73
C LYS A 440 14.76 -27.87 3.73
N GLU A 441 15.20 -28.38 4.88
CA GLU A 441 15.79 -29.71 5.02
C GLU A 441 14.82 -30.81 4.60
N TYR A 442 13.53 -30.66 4.95
CA TYR A 442 12.51 -31.60 4.51
C TYR A 442 12.44 -31.71 2.99
N PHE A 443 12.40 -30.58 2.28
CA PHE A 443 12.31 -30.57 0.83
C PHE A 443 13.62 -31.03 0.15
N LEU A 444 14.78 -30.64 0.69
CA LEU A 444 16.09 -31.08 0.20
C LEU A 444 16.29 -32.60 0.33
N ASN A 445 15.69 -33.20 1.35
CA ASN A 445 15.70 -34.66 1.56
C ASN A 445 14.58 -35.42 0.81
N GLY A 446 13.97 -34.79 -0.20
CA GLY A 446 12.97 -35.41 -1.08
C GLY A 446 11.53 -35.39 -0.54
N GLY A 447 11.25 -34.60 0.49
CA GLY A 447 9.91 -34.39 1.00
C GLY A 447 9.01 -33.71 -0.03
N LYS A 448 7.80 -34.24 -0.24
CA LYS A 448 6.85 -33.76 -1.26
C LYS A 448 5.53 -33.28 -0.67
N ASP A 449 5.18 -33.75 0.53
CA ASP A 449 3.90 -33.47 1.17
C ASP A 449 4.06 -32.46 2.31
N PRO A 450 3.63 -31.21 2.16
CA PRO A 450 3.80 -30.18 3.16
C PRO A 450 2.81 -30.29 4.34
N ILE A 451 1.78 -31.14 4.26
CA ILE A 451 0.76 -31.26 5.30
C ILE A 451 1.01 -32.51 6.15
N GLU A 452 1.30 -32.31 7.42
CA GLU A 452 1.56 -33.41 8.36
C GLU A 452 0.31 -33.91 9.07
N SER A 453 -0.59 -32.98 9.43
CA SER A 453 -1.82 -33.33 10.16
C SER A 453 -2.92 -32.33 9.89
N VAL A 454 -4.16 -32.80 9.93
CA VAL A 454 -5.39 -31.98 9.91
C VAL A 454 -6.35 -32.56 10.95
N THR A 455 -6.90 -31.67 11.79
CA THR A 455 -7.90 -32.05 12.81
C THR A 455 -9.06 -31.07 12.77
N ILE A 456 -10.30 -31.56 12.71
CA ILE A 456 -11.56 -30.78 12.71
C ILE A 456 -12.33 -31.16 13.97
N GLY A 457 -12.48 -30.22 14.92
CA GLY A 457 -12.93 -30.59 16.27
C GLY A 457 -12.01 -31.64 16.85
N ASP A 458 -12.56 -32.79 17.25
CA ASP A 458 -11.80 -33.94 17.76
C ASP A 458 -11.44 -34.97 16.67
N ARG A 459 -11.91 -34.76 15.45
CA ARG A 459 -11.73 -35.72 14.34
C ARG A 459 -10.42 -35.44 13.58
N LYS A 460 -9.54 -36.43 13.55
CA LYS A 460 -8.31 -36.40 12.75
C LYS A 460 -8.57 -36.92 11.34
N ILE A 461 -8.10 -36.19 10.33
CA ILE A 461 -8.16 -36.60 8.91
C ILE A 461 -6.90 -37.39 8.56
N ASP A 462 -7.04 -38.50 7.85
CA ASP A 462 -5.91 -39.18 7.23
C ASP A 462 -5.40 -38.39 6.02
N VAL A 463 -4.37 -37.56 6.22
CA VAL A 463 -3.81 -36.69 5.17
C VAL A 463 -3.09 -37.45 4.05
N LYS A 464 -2.75 -38.75 4.27
CA LYS A 464 -2.14 -39.61 3.25
C LYS A 464 -3.20 -40.23 2.35
N ASN A 465 -4.34 -40.63 2.91
CA ASN A 465 -5.47 -41.25 2.22
C ASN A 465 -6.78 -40.55 2.59
N PRO A 466 -6.96 -39.25 2.24
CA PRO A 466 -8.14 -38.50 2.61
C PRO A 466 -9.37 -39.03 1.86
N ASP A 467 -10.51 -39.17 2.58
CA ASP A 467 -11.73 -39.76 2.06
C ASP A 467 -12.47 -38.80 1.11
N GLU A 468 -12.72 -39.25 -0.10
CA GLU A 468 -13.44 -38.45 -1.12
C GLU A 468 -14.96 -38.36 -0.85
N ASN A 469 -15.52 -39.33 -0.15
CA ASN A 469 -16.94 -39.39 0.14
C ASN A 469 -17.34 -38.65 1.41
N LYS A 470 -16.41 -38.48 2.34
CA LYS A 470 -16.63 -37.65 3.54
C LYS A 470 -16.60 -36.19 3.21
N LYS A 471 -17.64 -35.46 3.60
CA LYS A 471 -17.76 -34.02 3.38
C LYS A 471 -17.44 -33.25 4.66
N VAL A 472 -16.87 -32.08 4.45
CA VAL A 472 -16.66 -31.04 5.45
C VAL A 472 -17.40 -29.80 4.95
N ARG A 473 -18.28 -29.25 5.77
CA ARG A 473 -18.98 -28.01 5.43
C ARG A 473 -18.13 -26.82 5.83
N VAL A 474 -17.73 -26.04 4.83
CA VAL A 474 -16.76 -24.97 4.97
C VAL A 474 -17.41 -23.62 4.67
N ILE A 475 -17.32 -22.68 5.62
CA ILE A 475 -17.57 -21.27 5.31
C ILE A 475 -16.27 -20.62 4.87
N LEU A 476 -16.26 -19.96 3.72
CA LEU A 476 -15.05 -19.43 3.11
C LEU A 476 -15.27 -18.08 2.43
N ASN A 477 -14.17 -17.37 2.23
CA ASN A 477 -14.11 -16.14 1.46
C ASN A 477 -14.06 -16.49 -0.05
N SER A 478 -14.90 -15.86 -0.85
CA SER A 478 -15.12 -16.18 -2.27
C SER A 478 -13.89 -16.03 -3.15
N TYR A 479 -12.87 -15.27 -2.71
CA TYR A 479 -11.60 -15.16 -3.40
C TYR A 479 -10.90 -16.52 -3.58
N LEU A 480 -11.14 -17.48 -2.67
CA LEU A 480 -10.57 -18.83 -2.78
C LEU A 480 -11.02 -19.59 -4.04
N PHE A 481 -12.14 -19.24 -4.67
CA PHE A 481 -12.54 -19.84 -5.95
C PHE A 481 -11.69 -19.38 -7.14
N SER A 482 -11.06 -18.23 -7.06
CA SER A 482 -10.26 -17.62 -8.13
C SER A 482 -8.76 -17.58 -7.84
N MET A 483 -8.36 -17.74 -6.58
CA MET A 483 -6.97 -17.72 -6.17
C MET A 483 -6.16 -18.82 -6.90
N PRO A 484 -5.01 -18.51 -7.51
CA PRO A 484 -4.29 -19.45 -8.39
C PRO A 484 -4.01 -20.83 -7.78
N ARG A 485 -3.83 -20.92 -6.45
CA ARG A 485 -3.47 -22.16 -5.75
C ARG A 485 -4.67 -23.00 -5.31
N THR A 486 -5.84 -22.42 -5.22
CA THR A 486 -7.07 -23.08 -4.77
C THR A 486 -8.06 -23.28 -5.90
N LYS A 487 -8.02 -22.44 -6.93
CA LYS A 487 -8.92 -22.43 -8.08
C LYS A 487 -9.09 -23.81 -8.73
N GLY A 488 -7.99 -24.55 -8.96
CA GLY A 488 -8.05 -25.86 -9.61
C GLY A 488 -8.86 -26.91 -8.84
N VAL A 489 -9.05 -26.69 -7.54
CA VAL A 489 -9.82 -27.61 -6.66
C VAL A 489 -11.17 -27.03 -6.31
N LEU A 490 -11.24 -25.74 -5.93
CA LEU A 490 -12.44 -25.13 -5.36
C LEU A 490 -13.41 -24.57 -6.40
N ALA A 491 -12.99 -24.24 -7.61
CA ALA A 491 -13.86 -23.62 -8.62
C ALA A 491 -15.12 -24.46 -8.92
N LYS A 492 -15.03 -25.79 -8.87
CA LYS A 492 -16.16 -26.72 -9.10
C LYS A 492 -17.28 -26.61 -8.06
N TYR A 493 -17.01 -26.03 -6.90
CA TYR A 493 -18.00 -25.85 -5.83
C TYR A 493 -18.71 -24.49 -5.91
N LYS A 494 -18.28 -23.59 -6.79
CA LYS A 494 -18.77 -22.21 -6.85
C LYS A 494 -20.27 -22.12 -7.12
N ASP A 495 -20.79 -22.92 -8.06
CA ASP A 495 -22.19 -22.87 -8.47
C ASP A 495 -23.13 -23.45 -7.43
N SER A 496 -22.65 -24.30 -6.51
CA SER A 496 -23.40 -24.87 -5.39
C SER A 496 -23.21 -24.12 -4.08
N ALA A 497 -22.43 -23.02 -4.10
CA ALA A 497 -22.13 -22.26 -2.91
C ALA A 497 -23.33 -21.46 -2.42
N VAL A 498 -23.56 -21.47 -1.11
CA VAL A 498 -24.61 -20.71 -0.45
C VAL A 498 -24.04 -19.40 0.06
N ASP A 499 -24.66 -18.29 -0.30
CA ASP A 499 -24.27 -16.97 0.18
C ASP A 499 -24.50 -16.82 1.69
N ALA A 500 -23.47 -16.33 2.41
CA ALA A 500 -23.52 -16.11 3.85
C ALA A 500 -23.32 -14.61 4.22
N GLY A 501 -23.22 -13.72 3.23
CA GLY A 501 -23.06 -12.27 3.39
C GLY A 501 -21.67 -11.75 3.05
N ARG A 502 -21.34 -10.59 3.59
CA ARG A 502 -20.08 -9.86 3.33
C ARG A 502 -19.11 -9.95 4.50
N GLU A 503 -17.81 -10.05 4.21
CA GLU A 503 -16.78 -10.19 5.26
C GLU A 503 -16.77 -9.03 6.26
N GLN A 504 -17.01 -7.80 5.81
CA GLN A 504 -17.06 -6.62 6.70
C GLN A 504 -18.29 -6.66 7.62
N GLU A 505 -19.48 -6.99 7.08
CA GLU A 505 -20.71 -7.13 7.85
C GLU A 505 -20.55 -8.19 8.94
N ILE A 506 -20.07 -9.38 8.56
CA ILE A 506 -19.89 -10.50 9.47
C ILE A 506 -18.94 -10.15 10.62
N PHE A 507 -17.84 -9.46 10.31
CA PHE A 507 -16.89 -9.09 11.34
C PHE A 507 -17.40 -7.97 12.24
N LEU A 508 -18.11 -6.98 11.69
CA LEU A 508 -18.74 -5.91 12.47
C LEU A 508 -19.80 -6.46 13.44
N ASP A 509 -20.63 -7.41 12.98
CA ASP A 509 -21.62 -8.05 13.83
C ASP A 509 -20.95 -8.84 14.97
N TYR A 510 -19.94 -9.65 14.63
CA TYR A 510 -19.16 -10.40 15.62
C TYR A 510 -18.52 -9.50 16.68
N LEU A 511 -17.92 -8.38 16.26
CA LEU A 511 -17.28 -7.42 17.16
C LEU A 511 -18.30 -6.74 18.09
N LYS A 512 -19.49 -6.42 17.60
CA LYS A 512 -20.57 -5.85 18.44
C LYS A 512 -21.04 -6.83 19.51
N ASP A 513 -21.15 -8.13 19.14
CA ASP A 513 -21.61 -9.17 20.07
C ASP A 513 -20.56 -9.50 21.14
N HIS A 514 -19.26 -9.41 20.81
CA HIS A 514 -18.15 -9.78 21.70
C HIS A 514 -17.52 -8.57 22.41
N ASN A 515 -17.72 -7.35 21.91
CA ASN A 515 -17.23 -6.09 22.47
C ASN A 515 -15.71 -5.94 22.64
N GLU A 516 -14.91 -6.99 22.45
CA GLU A 516 -13.45 -6.99 22.64
C GLU A 516 -12.74 -8.02 21.76
N ILE A 517 -11.54 -7.66 21.24
CA ILE A 517 -10.56 -8.62 20.71
C ILE A 517 -9.45 -8.80 21.75
N ASP A 518 -9.23 -10.04 22.20
CA ASP A 518 -8.14 -10.38 23.11
C ASP A 518 -6.85 -10.73 22.34
N CYS A 519 -6.00 -9.74 22.13
CA CYS A 519 -4.70 -9.88 21.48
C CYS A 519 -3.60 -10.51 22.38
N THR A 520 -3.90 -10.83 23.63
CA THR A 520 -2.98 -11.53 24.53
C THR A 520 -3.03 -13.05 24.35
N LYS A 521 -4.07 -13.58 23.71
CA LYS A 521 -4.22 -15.01 23.44
C LYS A 521 -3.24 -15.46 22.36
N LYS A 522 -2.48 -16.49 22.69
CA LYS A 522 -1.56 -17.17 21.77
C LYS A 522 -2.17 -18.48 21.31
N GLU A 523 -3.15 -18.42 20.43
CA GLU A 523 -3.70 -19.63 19.79
C GLU A 523 -2.91 -19.95 18.54
N GLN A 524 -2.43 -21.19 18.44
CA GLN A 524 -1.77 -21.71 17.25
C GLN A 524 -2.70 -22.72 16.57
N ARG A 525 -3.37 -22.30 15.52
CA ARG A 525 -4.27 -23.11 14.69
C ARG A 525 -3.53 -23.74 13.51
N VAL A 526 -2.50 -23.05 13.05
CA VAL A 526 -1.59 -23.53 12.02
C VAL A 526 -0.17 -23.60 12.58
N LYS A 527 0.36 -24.83 12.68
CA LYS A 527 1.71 -25.07 13.15
C LYS A 527 2.67 -25.22 11.97
N THR A 528 3.72 -24.44 11.91
CA THR A 528 4.78 -24.54 10.92
C THR A 528 6.05 -25.17 11.52
N SER A 529 6.78 -25.97 10.75
CA SER A 529 8.01 -26.65 11.21
C SER A 529 9.22 -25.71 11.28
N ALA A 530 9.23 -24.62 10.50
CA ALA A 530 10.28 -23.60 10.54
C ALA A 530 9.68 -22.20 10.66
N HIS A 531 10.39 -21.33 11.39
CA HIS A 531 10.10 -19.91 11.50
C HIS A 531 11.13 -19.11 10.70
N TYR A 532 10.63 -18.24 9.80
CA TYR A 532 11.46 -17.31 9.05
C TYR A 532 11.14 -15.88 9.50
N SER A 533 12.17 -15.13 9.86
CA SER A 533 11.99 -13.78 10.39
C SER A 533 11.79 -12.72 9.30
N SER A 534 12.08 -13.07 8.03
CA SER A 534 12.03 -12.12 6.91
C SER A 534 11.87 -12.81 5.56
N TRP A 535 11.43 -12.04 4.54
CA TRP A 535 11.43 -12.49 3.15
C TRP A 535 12.82 -12.87 2.62
N ASN A 536 13.90 -12.26 3.13
CA ASN A 536 15.26 -12.60 2.71
C ASN A 536 15.64 -14.00 3.13
N GLU A 537 15.31 -14.41 4.36
CA GLU A 537 15.54 -15.78 4.82
C GLU A 537 14.76 -16.80 3.99
N VAL A 538 13.48 -16.52 3.73
CA VAL A 538 12.65 -17.37 2.87
C VAL A 538 13.18 -17.41 1.46
N SER A 539 13.58 -16.27 0.88
CA SER A 539 14.11 -16.19 -0.48
C SER A 539 15.39 -17.03 -0.62
N THR A 540 16.24 -17.02 0.41
CA THR A 540 17.46 -17.84 0.44
C THR A 540 17.11 -19.33 0.49
N ALA A 541 16.26 -19.74 1.45
CA ALA A 541 15.81 -21.13 1.56
C ALA A 541 15.10 -21.62 0.28
N ARG A 542 14.29 -20.76 -0.31
CA ARG A 542 13.58 -21.04 -1.57
C ARG A 542 14.54 -21.26 -2.74
N LYS A 543 15.56 -20.42 -2.91
CA LYS A 543 16.57 -20.57 -3.97
C LYS A 543 17.30 -21.91 -3.84
N GLU A 544 17.68 -22.28 -2.63
CA GLU A 544 18.34 -23.56 -2.36
C GLU A 544 17.43 -24.75 -2.73
N VAL A 545 16.17 -24.75 -2.25
CA VAL A 545 15.20 -25.82 -2.54
C VAL A 545 14.87 -25.89 -4.03
N MET A 546 14.56 -24.76 -4.67
CA MET A 546 14.21 -24.74 -6.09
C MET A 546 15.36 -25.19 -6.98
N SER A 547 16.59 -24.77 -6.68
CA SER A 547 17.80 -25.24 -7.36
C SER A 547 17.98 -26.74 -7.23
N ALA A 548 17.88 -27.28 -6.00
CA ALA A 548 18.05 -28.71 -5.74
C ALA A 548 16.95 -29.58 -6.40
N LEU A 549 15.73 -29.06 -6.52
CA LEU A 549 14.59 -29.75 -7.13
C LEU A 549 14.43 -29.46 -8.64
N ASN A 550 15.35 -28.71 -9.27
CA ASN A 550 15.28 -28.26 -10.68
C ASN A 550 13.95 -27.55 -11.02
N LEU A 551 13.39 -26.77 -10.08
CA LEU A 551 12.20 -25.98 -10.27
C LEU A 551 12.56 -24.58 -10.84
N LYS A 552 11.71 -24.06 -11.76
CA LYS A 552 11.88 -22.72 -12.36
C LYS A 552 11.01 -21.66 -11.70
#